data_85b9e75352a389f4932ff0f5a5ca5d98
#
_entry.id   85b9e75352a389f4932ff0f5a5ca5d98
#
_cell.length_a   1.000
_cell.length_b   1.000
_cell.length_c   1.000
_cell.angle_alpha   90.00
_cell.angle_beta   90.00
_cell.angle_gamma   90.00
#
_symmetry.space_group_name_H-M   'P 1'
#
loop_
_entity.id
_entity.type
_entity.pdbx_description
1 polymer ?
#
loop_
_entity_poly.entity_id
_entity_poly.type
_entity_poly.pdbx_seq_one_letter_code
_entity_poly.pdbx_strand_id
1 'polypeptide(L)'
;VLRMVWALLREQPGNMLGELSAALRVFFRPGAVARARHRIKQDRAVGWDAVRPLRVDPKSVRTARMIDREALRAAQGRTRPELHFVSTGGLGVLLGALVAATALFWWLLGTDVVSGGGIAPLSDSVGELWRNTQWTAAGPADPYAWVLATLGTLTFWNPSFSIVLLRVLAVPLAAFGGWHWAARITEHPAGRAIGAGAWALSPVLLGSLDAGRLPTVIVVIALPWLL
;
A
#
# COMPACT_ATOMS: atom_id res chain seq x y z
N VAL A 1 7.75 4.80 5.76
CA VAL A 1 7.46 3.81 4.71
C VAL A 1 7.50 2.40 5.29
N LEU A 2 8.61 1.97 5.94
CA LEU A 2 8.74 0.61 6.49
C LEU A 2 7.65 0.28 7.54
N ARG A 3 7.31 1.24 8.41
CA ARG A 3 6.24 1.11 9.41
C ARG A 3 4.85 1.03 8.77
N MET A 4 4.64 1.71 7.66
CA MET A 4 3.41 1.70 6.89
C MET A 4 3.20 0.33 6.22
N VAL A 5 4.24 -0.22 5.60
CA VAL A 5 4.23 -1.59 5.07
C VAL A 5 3.99 -2.62 6.18
N TRP A 6 4.57 -2.38 7.36
CA TRP A 6 4.39 -3.24 8.53
C TRP A 6 2.97 -3.15 9.14
N ALA A 7 2.34 -1.97 9.10
CA ALA A 7 0.95 -1.78 9.50
C ALA A 7 -0.03 -2.45 8.53
N LEU A 8 0.27 -2.41 7.22
CA LEU A 8 -0.44 -3.17 6.18
C LEU A 8 -0.37 -4.68 6.42
N LEU A 9 0.84 -5.19 6.69
CA LEU A 9 1.06 -6.61 6.97
C LEU A 9 0.40 -7.06 8.29
N ARG A 10 0.16 -6.13 9.23
CA ARG A 10 -0.53 -6.40 10.51
C ARG A 10 -2.03 -6.14 10.48
N GLU A 11 -2.61 -5.88 9.31
CA GLU A 11 -4.06 -5.71 9.12
C GLU A 11 -4.70 -4.62 10.02
N GLN A 12 -3.97 -3.53 10.25
CA GLN A 12 -4.50 -2.36 10.94
C GLN A 12 -4.64 -1.16 9.98
N PRO A 13 -5.57 -1.23 8.99
CA PRO A 13 -5.70 -0.20 7.98
C PRO A 13 -6.10 1.17 8.56
N GLY A 14 -6.81 1.19 9.70
CA GLY A 14 -7.17 2.43 10.39
C GLY A 14 -5.96 3.25 10.86
N ASN A 15 -4.81 2.62 11.11
CA ASN A 15 -3.60 3.30 11.54
C ASN A 15 -2.74 3.80 10.37
N MET A 16 -3.01 3.35 9.14
CA MET A 16 -2.24 3.75 7.95
C MET A 16 -2.32 5.26 7.67
N LEU A 17 -3.53 5.81 7.71
CA LEU A 17 -3.74 7.25 7.46
C LEU A 17 -3.05 8.09 8.54
N GLY A 18 -3.06 7.64 9.79
CA GLY A 18 -2.36 8.28 10.90
C GLY A 18 -0.83 8.25 10.73
N GLU A 19 -0.26 7.10 10.42
CA GLU A 19 1.19 6.95 10.18
C GLU A 19 1.64 7.71 8.92
N LEU A 20 0.85 7.68 7.85
CA LEU A 20 1.14 8.44 6.63
C LEU A 20 1.11 9.94 6.90
N SER A 21 0.07 10.44 7.58
CA SER A 21 -0.05 11.85 7.93
C SER A 21 1.07 12.31 8.86
N ALA A 22 1.48 11.48 9.81
CA ALA A 22 2.60 11.76 10.70
C ALA A 22 3.93 11.80 9.92
N ALA A 23 4.17 10.84 9.04
CA ALA A 23 5.36 10.81 8.19
C ALA A 23 5.45 12.04 7.27
N LEU A 24 4.33 12.40 6.62
CA LEU A 24 4.25 13.60 5.78
C LEU A 24 4.50 14.88 6.57
N ARG A 25 3.90 15.03 7.77
CA ARG A 25 4.14 16.19 8.64
C ARG A 25 5.60 16.35 9.03
N VAL A 26 6.27 15.24 9.34
CA VAL A 26 7.72 15.26 9.67
C VAL A 26 8.54 15.62 8.43
N PHE A 27 8.20 15.08 7.28
CA PHE A 27 8.89 15.35 6.02
C PHE A 27 8.77 16.82 5.59
N PHE A 28 7.55 17.40 5.67
CA PHE A 28 7.31 18.79 5.27
C PHE A 28 7.67 19.86 6.33
N ARG A 29 8.04 19.43 7.57
CA ARG A 29 8.43 20.36 8.64
C ARG A 29 9.74 19.99 9.34
N PRO A 30 10.84 19.85 8.60
CA PRO A 30 12.13 19.46 9.18
C PRO A 30 12.63 20.48 10.21
N GLY A 31 12.36 21.77 10.01
CA GLY A 31 12.73 22.84 10.94
C GLY A 31 12.02 22.76 12.29
N ALA A 32 10.79 22.23 12.36
CA ALA A 32 10.09 22.02 13.63
C ALA A 32 10.72 20.90 14.44
N VAL A 33 11.10 19.83 13.76
CA VAL A 33 11.78 18.67 14.38
C VAL A 33 13.18 19.07 14.88
N ALA A 34 13.94 19.84 14.10
CA ALA A 34 15.24 20.35 14.49
C ALA A 34 15.16 21.27 15.73
N ARG A 35 14.19 22.19 15.76
CA ARG A 35 13.95 23.07 16.93
C ARG A 35 13.55 22.29 18.17
N ALA A 36 12.68 21.30 18.05
CA ALA A 36 12.29 20.45 19.16
C ALA A 36 13.48 19.66 19.72
N ARG A 37 14.33 19.09 18.85
CA ARG A 37 15.56 18.39 19.26
C ARG A 37 16.54 19.33 19.95
N HIS A 38 16.66 20.57 19.46
CA HIS A 38 17.57 21.56 20.06
C HIS A 38 17.10 21.95 21.46
N ARG A 39 15.80 22.20 21.67
CA ARG A 39 15.21 22.48 22.99
C ARG A 39 15.46 21.32 23.95
N ILE A 40 15.14 20.07 23.54
CA ILE A 40 15.39 18.90 24.39
C ILE A 40 16.87 18.77 24.76
N LYS A 41 17.79 19.17 23.87
CA LYS A 41 19.23 19.15 24.14
C LYS A 41 19.66 20.26 25.09
N GLN A 42 19.03 21.43 25.02
CA GLN A 42 19.29 22.55 25.93
C GLN A 42 18.70 22.34 27.33
N ASP A 43 17.46 21.83 27.39
CA ASP A 43 16.74 21.60 28.66
C ASP A 43 17.19 20.32 29.39
N ARG A 44 18.16 19.62 28.83
CA ARG A 44 18.70 18.39 29.38
C ARG A 44 19.63 18.68 30.56
N ALA A 45 19.03 18.99 31.72
CA ALA A 45 19.75 19.27 32.96
C ALA A 45 20.36 18.04 33.63
N VAL A 46 19.82 16.84 33.36
CA VAL A 46 20.20 15.59 33.99
C VAL A 46 20.55 14.52 32.96
N GLY A 47 21.62 13.78 33.19
CA GLY A 47 22.06 12.71 32.30
C GLY A 47 21.10 11.50 32.27
N TRP A 48 21.27 10.63 31.26
CA TRP A 48 20.48 9.39 31.11
C TRP A 48 20.58 8.45 32.33
N ASP A 49 21.60 8.55 33.14
CA ASP A 49 21.81 7.72 34.34
C ASP A 49 20.78 7.98 35.43
N ALA A 50 20.27 9.21 35.55
CA ALA A 50 19.21 9.55 36.50
C ALA A 50 17.85 8.91 36.10
N VAL A 51 17.64 8.61 34.82
CA VAL A 51 16.41 7.98 34.31
C VAL A 51 16.55 6.46 34.27
N ARG A 52 17.76 5.94 34.45
CA ARG A 52 18.04 4.50 34.37
C ARG A 52 17.21 3.65 35.35
N PRO A 53 16.99 4.06 36.63
CA PRO A 53 16.12 3.31 37.54
C PRO A 53 14.66 3.26 37.14
N LEU A 54 14.21 4.24 36.34
CA LEU A 54 12.84 4.32 35.82
C LEU A 54 12.64 3.51 34.51
N ARG A 55 13.71 2.95 33.96
CA ARG A 55 13.65 2.10 32.79
C ARG A 55 13.09 0.74 33.15
N VAL A 56 11.87 0.52 32.74
CA VAL A 56 11.27 -0.81 32.78
C VAL A 56 11.88 -1.66 31.66
N ASP A 57 12.21 -2.91 31.94
CA ASP A 57 12.74 -3.83 30.93
C ASP A 57 11.79 -3.92 29.75
N PRO A 58 12.26 -3.73 28.49
CA PRO A 58 11.43 -3.83 27.29
C PRO A 58 10.67 -5.14 27.16
N LYS A 59 11.19 -6.23 27.76
CA LYS A 59 10.51 -7.54 27.77
C LYS A 59 9.28 -7.51 28.69
N SER A 60 9.41 -6.95 29.90
CA SER A 60 8.29 -6.84 30.84
C SER A 60 7.18 -5.92 30.34
N VAL A 61 7.53 -4.82 29.66
CA VAL A 61 6.55 -3.94 29.01
C VAL A 61 5.81 -4.65 27.87
N ARG A 62 6.50 -5.48 27.10
CA ARG A 62 5.85 -6.28 26.04
C ARG A 62 4.89 -7.30 26.62
N THR A 63 5.32 -8.01 27.68
CA THR A 63 4.47 -9.00 28.36
C THR A 63 3.25 -8.35 29.00
N ALA A 64 3.42 -7.24 29.73
CA ALA A 64 2.30 -6.49 30.29
C ALA A 64 1.31 -6.00 29.22
N ARG A 65 1.80 -5.45 28.12
CA ARG A 65 0.94 -5.04 26.98
C ARG A 65 0.22 -6.20 26.30
N MET A 66 0.81 -7.39 26.28
CA MET A 66 0.14 -8.59 25.78
C MET A 66 -1.01 -9.00 26.70
N ILE A 67 -0.76 -9.06 28.01
CA ILE A 67 -1.76 -9.40 29.04
C ILE A 67 -2.92 -8.38 29.02
N ASP A 68 -2.62 -7.07 28.99
CA ASP A 68 -3.63 -6.02 28.93
C ASP A 68 -4.49 -6.13 27.64
N ARG A 69 -3.87 -6.45 26.52
CA ARG A 69 -4.61 -6.66 25.27
C ARG A 69 -5.50 -7.89 25.31
N GLU A 70 -5.03 -8.98 25.89
CA GLU A 70 -5.83 -10.21 26.08
C GLU A 70 -7.00 -9.95 27.04
N ALA A 71 -6.76 -9.25 28.15
CA ALA A 71 -7.79 -8.85 29.09
C ALA A 71 -8.85 -7.94 28.46
N LEU A 72 -8.43 -6.95 27.68
CA LEU A 72 -9.33 -6.05 26.95
C LEU A 72 -10.15 -6.81 25.88
N ARG A 73 -9.57 -7.79 25.21
CA ARG A 73 -10.26 -8.64 24.23
C ARG A 73 -11.30 -9.53 24.90
N ALA A 74 -10.93 -10.14 26.01
CA ALA A 74 -11.84 -10.97 26.81
C ALA A 74 -13.03 -10.14 27.33
N ALA A 75 -12.78 -8.92 27.81
CA ALA A 75 -13.81 -8.01 28.32
C ALA A 75 -14.75 -7.47 27.22
N GLN A 76 -14.27 -7.35 25.99
CA GLN A 76 -15.06 -6.85 24.85
C GLN A 76 -15.90 -7.95 24.15
N GLY A 77 -15.78 -9.22 24.55
CA GLY A 77 -16.49 -10.36 23.92
C GLY A 77 -16.24 -10.48 22.40
N ARG A 78 -15.33 -9.68 21.88
CA ARG A 78 -14.96 -9.65 20.47
C ARG A 78 -13.71 -10.52 20.25
N THR A 79 -13.92 -11.79 20.10
CA THR A 79 -12.98 -12.64 19.38
C THR A 79 -13.01 -12.23 17.89
N ARG A 80 -12.50 -11.03 17.56
CA ARG A 80 -12.05 -10.81 16.18
C ARG A 80 -10.81 -11.67 16.03
N PRO A 81 -10.82 -12.69 15.17
CA PRO A 81 -9.60 -13.40 14.86
C PRO A 81 -8.60 -12.37 14.41
N GLU A 82 -7.44 -12.27 15.11
CA GLU A 82 -6.33 -11.50 14.59
C GLU A 82 -5.93 -12.16 13.29
N LEU A 83 -6.32 -11.51 12.22
CA LEU A 83 -6.00 -11.92 10.87
C LEU A 83 -4.50 -11.70 10.67
N HIS A 84 -3.71 -12.68 11.06
CA HIS A 84 -2.27 -12.66 10.79
C HIS A 84 -2.05 -13.04 9.34
N PHE A 85 -2.02 -12.04 8.46
CA PHE A 85 -1.80 -12.20 7.01
C PHE A 85 -0.69 -13.22 6.69
N VAL A 86 0.43 -13.15 7.41
CA VAL A 86 1.58 -14.03 7.21
C VAL A 86 1.29 -15.45 7.71
N SER A 87 0.71 -15.60 8.90
CA SER A 87 0.47 -16.90 9.53
C SER A 87 -0.73 -17.65 8.92
N THR A 88 -1.66 -16.95 8.29
CA THR A 88 -2.83 -17.52 7.62
C THR A 88 -2.62 -17.80 6.13
N GLY A 89 -1.39 -17.70 5.63
CA GLY A 89 -1.07 -18.06 4.25
C GLY A 89 -1.19 -16.93 3.23
N GLY A 90 -1.54 -15.70 3.65
CA GLY A 90 -1.66 -14.54 2.74
C GLY A 90 -0.37 -14.19 2.03
N LEU A 91 0.78 -14.38 2.70
CA LEU A 91 2.09 -14.22 2.07
C LEU A 91 2.29 -15.22 0.92
N GLY A 92 1.87 -16.47 1.10
CA GLY A 92 1.96 -17.49 0.07
C GLY A 92 1.13 -17.13 -1.17
N VAL A 93 -0.09 -16.63 -0.97
CA VAL A 93 -0.96 -16.16 -2.05
C VAL A 93 -0.34 -14.96 -2.77
N LEU A 94 0.22 -13.99 -2.04
CA LEU A 94 0.87 -12.83 -2.63
C LEU A 94 2.11 -13.23 -3.45
N LEU A 95 2.94 -14.12 -2.92
CA LEU A 95 4.11 -14.64 -3.64
C LEU A 95 3.69 -15.45 -4.88
N GLY A 96 2.68 -16.30 -4.76
CA GLY A 96 2.11 -17.03 -5.88
C GLY A 96 1.57 -16.10 -6.97
N ALA A 97 0.84 -15.06 -6.58
CA ALA A 97 0.35 -14.04 -7.51
C ALA A 97 1.48 -13.25 -8.17
N LEU A 98 2.55 -12.96 -7.42
CA LEU A 98 3.74 -12.29 -7.96
C LEU A 98 4.47 -13.16 -8.99
N VAL A 99 4.65 -14.44 -8.67
CA VAL A 99 5.24 -15.41 -9.62
C VAL A 99 4.38 -15.54 -10.87
N ALA A 100 3.06 -15.67 -10.72
CA ALA A 100 2.12 -15.72 -11.84
C ALA A 100 2.17 -14.45 -12.69
N ALA A 101 2.18 -13.28 -12.05
CA ALA A 101 2.30 -12.00 -12.76
C ALA A 101 3.62 -11.89 -13.52
N THR A 102 4.74 -12.30 -12.90
CA THR A 102 6.05 -12.31 -13.55
C THR A 102 6.06 -13.28 -14.73
N ALA A 103 5.46 -14.46 -14.60
CA ALA A 103 5.37 -15.44 -15.68
C ALA A 103 4.48 -14.97 -16.83
N LEU A 104 3.37 -14.27 -16.53
CA LEU A 104 2.46 -13.72 -17.54
C LEU A 104 3.05 -12.49 -18.26
N PHE A 105 3.82 -11.68 -17.57
CA PHE A 105 4.30 -10.38 -18.05
C PHE A 105 5.83 -10.27 -18.09
N TRP A 106 6.57 -11.40 -18.10
CA TRP A 106 8.03 -11.41 -18.10
C TRP A 106 8.64 -10.57 -19.25
N TRP A 107 7.97 -10.56 -20.39
CA TRP A 107 8.38 -9.80 -21.57
C TRP A 107 8.23 -8.27 -21.40
N LEU A 108 7.41 -7.82 -20.45
CA LEU A 108 7.29 -6.39 -20.10
C LEU A 108 8.43 -5.89 -19.19
N LEU A 109 9.15 -6.78 -18.49
CA LEU A 109 10.17 -6.39 -17.53
C LEU A 109 11.38 -5.69 -18.16
N GLY A 110 11.57 -5.87 -19.48
CA GLY A 110 12.62 -5.20 -20.25
C GLY A 110 12.14 -4.01 -21.07
N THR A 111 10.88 -3.56 -20.89
CA THR A 111 10.33 -2.45 -21.68
C THR A 111 10.12 -1.22 -20.78
N ASP A 112 10.54 -0.06 -21.28
CA ASP A 112 10.35 1.22 -20.58
C ASP A 112 8.99 1.85 -20.86
N VAL A 113 8.37 1.48 -21.99
CA VAL A 113 7.12 2.06 -22.48
C VAL A 113 6.23 0.98 -23.08
N VAL A 114 4.95 1.04 -22.75
CA VAL A 114 3.91 0.18 -23.37
C VAL A 114 2.92 1.08 -24.08
N SER A 115 2.66 0.74 -25.34
CA SER A 115 1.64 1.38 -26.15
C SER A 115 0.77 0.33 -26.82
N GLY A 116 -0.49 0.68 -27.09
CA GLY A 116 -1.45 -0.21 -27.77
C GLY A 116 -2.74 -0.42 -26.98
N GLY A 117 -3.78 -0.86 -27.66
CA GLY A 117 -5.13 -0.92 -27.10
C GLY A 117 -5.61 0.48 -26.70
N GLY A 118 -5.97 0.63 -25.43
CA GLY A 118 -6.34 1.92 -24.84
C GLY A 118 -5.19 2.68 -24.15
N ILE A 119 -3.94 2.21 -24.30
CA ILE A 119 -2.77 2.78 -23.60
C ILE A 119 -1.99 3.68 -24.56
N ALA A 120 -1.82 4.94 -24.16
CA ALA A 120 -0.88 5.87 -24.77
C ALA A 120 0.31 6.08 -23.82
N PRO A 121 1.53 6.28 -24.35
CA PRO A 121 2.67 6.69 -23.55
C PRO A 121 2.35 7.98 -22.78
N LEU A 122 2.82 8.07 -21.55
CA LEU A 122 2.74 9.30 -20.77
C LEU A 122 3.81 10.28 -21.26
N SER A 123 3.65 11.57 -20.90
CA SER A 123 4.65 12.59 -21.19
C SER A 123 6.00 12.24 -20.57
N ASP A 124 7.08 12.70 -21.18
CA ASP A 124 8.46 12.41 -20.76
C ASP A 124 8.83 13.00 -19.39
N SER A 125 8.09 14.00 -18.94
CA SER A 125 8.33 14.64 -17.65
C SER A 125 7.07 14.71 -16.77
N VAL A 126 7.29 14.57 -15.46
CA VAL A 126 6.22 14.74 -14.46
C VAL A 126 5.61 16.14 -14.50
N GLY A 127 6.44 17.17 -14.73
CA GLY A 127 5.95 18.54 -14.82
C GLY A 127 4.99 18.77 -16.00
N GLU A 128 5.22 18.10 -17.11
CA GLU A 128 4.34 18.14 -18.26
C GLU A 128 3.03 17.37 -18.02
N LEU A 129 3.11 16.20 -17.38
CA LEU A 129 1.93 15.46 -16.95
C LEU A 129 1.00 16.32 -16.10
N TRP A 130 1.52 17.03 -15.11
CA TRP A 130 0.73 17.90 -14.24
C TRP A 130 0.18 19.12 -14.95
N ARG A 131 0.89 19.71 -15.91
CA ARG A 131 0.35 20.78 -16.77
C ARG A 131 -0.83 20.29 -17.61
N ASN A 132 -0.71 19.09 -18.15
CA ASN A 132 -1.74 18.47 -19.00
C ASN A 132 -2.97 18.00 -18.22
N THR A 133 -2.99 18.05 -16.88
CA THR A 133 -4.19 17.75 -16.08
C THR A 133 -5.23 18.85 -16.10
N GLN A 134 -4.84 20.07 -16.43
CA GLN A 134 -5.74 21.22 -16.43
C GLN A 134 -6.25 21.51 -17.84
N TRP A 135 -5.35 21.50 -18.82
CA TRP A 135 -5.63 21.92 -20.18
C TRP A 135 -4.80 21.13 -21.18
N THR A 136 -5.44 20.64 -22.22
CA THR A 136 -4.77 19.95 -23.33
C THR A 136 -4.93 20.80 -24.61
N ALA A 137 -4.20 20.45 -25.67
CA ALA A 137 -4.35 21.10 -26.98
C ALA A 137 -5.78 20.98 -27.55
N ALA A 138 -6.55 19.98 -27.10
CA ALA A 138 -7.93 19.72 -27.52
C ALA A 138 -8.99 20.36 -26.60
N GLY A 139 -8.60 21.06 -25.52
CA GLY A 139 -9.50 21.69 -24.56
C GLY A 139 -9.27 21.23 -23.09
N PRO A 140 -10.29 21.35 -22.23
CA PRO A 140 -10.21 20.90 -20.83
C PRO A 140 -9.80 19.45 -20.74
N ALA A 141 -8.89 19.13 -19.85
CA ALA A 141 -8.41 17.76 -19.66
C ALA A 141 -9.49 16.87 -19.03
N ASP A 142 -9.45 15.59 -19.37
CA ASP A 142 -10.25 14.55 -18.72
C ASP A 142 -9.85 14.46 -17.24
N PRO A 143 -10.79 14.39 -16.28
CA PRO A 143 -10.48 14.14 -14.88
C PRO A 143 -9.58 12.94 -14.64
N TYR A 144 -9.59 11.94 -15.51
CA TYR A 144 -8.69 10.79 -15.46
C TYR A 144 -7.20 11.17 -15.62
N ALA A 145 -6.89 12.32 -16.23
CA ALA A 145 -5.53 12.84 -16.34
C ALA A 145 -4.85 13.03 -14.97
N TRP A 146 -5.62 13.36 -13.92
CA TRP A 146 -5.11 13.44 -12.55
C TRP A 146 -4.63 12.10 -12.01
N VAL A 147 -5.33 11.02 -12.34
CA VAL A 147 -4.94 9.66 -11.96
C VAL A 147 -3.65 9.27 -12.66
N LEU A 148 -3.54 9.57 -13.95
CA LEU A 148 -2.33 9.31 -14.73
C LEU A 148 -1.14 10.14 -14.24
N ALA A 149 -1.34 11.41 -13.91
CA ALA A 149 -0.30 12.27 -13.36
C ALA A 149 0.20 11.75 -11.99
N THR A 150 -0.72 11.30 -11.14
CA THR A 150 -0.38 10.69 -9.85
C THR A 150 0.41 9.40 -10.04
N LEU A 151 -0.01 8.52 -10.95
CA LEU A 151 0.70 7.29 -11.32
C LEU A 151 2.10 7.61 -11.86
N GLY A 152 2.22 8.53 -12.83
CA GLY A 152 3.50 8.92 -13.41
C GLY A 152 4.47 9.56 -12.41
N THR A 153 3.95 10.17 -11.35
CA THR A 153 4.77 10.73 -10.26
C THR A 153 5.47 9.64 -9.43
N LEU A 154 4.92 8.42 -9.38
CA LEU A 154 5.55 7.30 -8.66
C LEU A 154 6.88 6.89 -9.30
N THR A 155 7.03 7.06 -10.60
CA THR A 155 8.24 6.77 -11.37
C THR A 155 8.76 8.04 -12.02
N PHE A 156 9.19 9.00 -11.18
CA PHE A 156 9.56 10.36 -11.58
C PHE A 156 10.68 10.42 -12.64
N TRP A 157 11.51 9.37 -12.76
CA TRP A 157 12.57 9.26 -13.78
C TRP A 157 12.05 8.85 -15.15
N ASN A 158 10.94 8.11 -15.22
CA ASN A 158 10.25 7.72 -16.44
C ASN A 158 8.76 7.51 -16.13
N PRO A 159 7.91 8.52 -16.34
CA PRO A 159 6.47 8.42 -16.02
C PRO A 159 5.76 7.27 -16.76
N SER A 160 6.14 6.96 -17.99
CA SER A 160 5.56 5.86 -18.77
C SER A 160 5.80 4.50 -18.13
N PHE A 161 6.91 4.32 -17.40
CA PHE A 161 7.22 3.09 -16.68
C PHE A 161 6.20 2.78 -15.56
N SER A 162 5.48 3.78 -15.06
CA SER A 162 4.42 3.57 -14.07
C SER A 162 3.30 2.68 -14.61
N ILE A 163 3.01 2.75 -15.90
CA ILE A 163 2.00 1.90 -16.56
C ILE A 163 2.51 0.45 -16.63
N VAL A 164 3.78 0.26 -16.97
CA VAL A 164 4.43 -1.07 -16.97
C VAL A 164 4.33 -1.68 -15.56
N LEU A 165 4.73 -0.90 -14.56
CA LEU A 165 4.69 -1.32 -13.17
C LEU A 165 3.26 -1.66 -12.71
N LEU A 166 2.27 -0.84 -13.09
CA LEU A 166 0.87 -1.11 -12.78
C LEU A 166 0.39 -2.41 -13.42
N ARG A 167 0.76 -2.69 -14.67
CA ARG A 167 0.38 -3.96 -15.34
C ARG A 167 0.97 -5.19 -14.65
N VAL A 168 2.25 -5.15 -14.30
CA VAL A 168 2.91 -6.26 -13.61
C VAL A 168 2.35 -6.45 -12.20
N LEU A 169 2.09 -5.35 -11.49
CA LEU A 169 1.59 -5.40 -10.10
C LEU A 169 0.07 -5.57 -10.00
N ALA A 170 -0.69 -5.45 -11.10
CA ALA A 170 -2.15 -5.53 -11.06
C ALA A 170 -2.66 -6.84 -10.45
N VAL A 171 -2.10 -7.97 -10.87
CA VAL A 171 -2.50 -9.30 -10.36
C VAL A 171 -2.14 -9.49 -8.88
N PRO A 172 -0.92 -9.19 -8.41
CA PRO A 172 -0.59 -9.24 -6.98
C PRO A 172 -1.43 -8.29 -6.14
N LEU A 173 -1.68 -7.06 -6.60
CA LEU A 173 -2.49 -6.08 -5.87
C LEU A 173 -3.95 -6.51 -5.78
N ALA A 174 -4.51 -7.04 -6.85
CA ALA A 174 -5.86 -7.59 -6.86
C ALA A 174 -5.97 -8.82 -5.94
N ALA A 175 -4.98 -9.73 -5.97
CA ALA A 175 -4.93 -10.87 -5.06
C ALA A 175 -4.87 -10.43 -3.59
N PHE A 176 -4.07 -9.43 -3.30
CA PHE A 176 -3.94 -8.87 -1.96
C PHE A 176 -5.25 -8.24 -1.46
N GLY A 177 -5.92 -7.44 -2.28
CA GLY A 177 -7.25 -6.90 -1.97
C GLY A 177 -8.30 -7.99 -1.80
N GLY A 178 -8.35 -8.95 -2.73
CA GLY A 178 -9.26 -10.10 -2.68
C GLY A 178 -9.07 -10.96 -1.44
N TRP A 179 -7.83 -11.17 -0.99
CA TRP A 179 -7.53 -11.85 0.28
C TRP A 179 -8.14 -11.11 1.48
N HIS A 180 -7.95 -9.79 1.56
CA HIS A 180 -8.48 -8.99 2.67
C HIS A 180 -10.01 -8.98 2.68
N TRP A 181 -10.63 -8.90 1.51
CA TRP A 181 -12.08 -8.99 1.40
C TRP A 181 -12.60 -10.37 1.79
N ALA A 182 -11.98 -11.45 1.28
CA ALA A 182 -12.34 -12.82 1.61
C ALA A 182 -12.14 -13.13 3.11
N ALA A 183 -11.17 -12.48 3.77
CA ALA A 183 -10.93 -12.59 5.19
C ALA A 183 -12.08 -12.06 6.06
N ARG A 184 -12.97 -11.23 5.51
CA ARG A 184 -14.20 -10.79 6.20
C ARG A 184 -15.33 -11.80 6.11
N ILE A 185 -15.26 -12.71 5.13
CA ILE A 185 -16.32 -13.70 4.84
C ILE A 185 -15.99 -15.06 5.43
N THR A 186 -14.71 -15.46 5.38
CA THR A 186 -14.30 -16.82 5.82
C THR A 186 -13.07 -16.77 6.71
N GLU A 187 -13.05 -17.66 7.70
CA GLU A 187 -11.90 -17.86 8.58
C GLU A 187 -10.89 -18.87 8.00
N HIS A 188 -11.33 -19.69 7.04
CA HIS A 188 -10.50 -20.74 6.47
C HIS A 188 -9.44 -20.16 5.49
N PRO A 189 -8.14 -20.44 5.70
CA PRO A 189 -7.07 -19.96 4.82
C PRO A 189 -7.24 -20.34 3.36
N ALA A 190 -7.71 -21.59 3.10
CA ALA A 190 -7.97 -22.06 1.75
C ALA A 190 -9.10 -21.26 1.06
N GLY A 191 -10.18 -20.94 1.77
CA GLY A 191 -11.28 -20.13 1.25
C GLY A 191 -10.80 -18.72 0.87
N ARG A 192 -9.94 -18.12 1.71
CA ARG A 192 -9.31 -16.81 1.42
C ARG A 192 -8.42 -16.87 0.19
N ALA A 193 -7.62 -17.95 0.05
CA ALA A 193 -6.75 -18.13 -1.09
C ALA A 193 -7.55 -18.27 -2.40
N ILE A 194 -8.65 -19.06 -2.36
CA ILE A 194 -9.56 -19.22 -3.51
C ILE A 194 -10.20 -17.88 -3.86
N GLY A 195 -10.71 -17.13 -2.89
CA GLY A 195 -11.31 -15.82 -3.12
C GLY A 195 -10.32 -14.82 -3.71
N ALA A 196 -9.10 -14.78 -3.18
CA ALA A 196 -8.01 -13.94 -3.71
C ALA A 196 -7.64 -14.32 -5.15
N GLY A 197 -7.49 -15.62 -5.42
CA GLY A 197 -7.20 -16.14 -6.75
C GLY A 197 -8.31 -15.85 -7.75
N ALA A 198 -9.56 -16.12 -7.38
CA ALA A 198 -10.73 -15.83 -8.21
C ALA A 198 -10.85 -14.34 -8.56
N TRP A 199 -10.56 -13.47 -7.60
CA TRP A 199 -10.55 -12.02 -7.83
C TRP A 199 -9.42 -11.58 -8.76
N ALA A 200 -8.19 -12.04 -8.48
CA ALA A 200 -6.99 -11.68 -9.25
C ALA A 200 -6.99 -12.24 -10.68
N LEU A 201 -7.62 -13.39 -10.89
CA LEU A 201 -7.75 -14.03 -12.21
C LEU A 201 -9.11 -13.76 -12.84
N SER A 202 -9.87 -12.80 -12.34
CA SER A 202 -11.18 -12.47 -12.89
C SER A 202 -11.07 -12.08 -14.37
N PRO A 203 -12.03 -12.50 -15.22
CA PRO A 203 -12.06 -12.11 -16.61
C PRO A 203 -12.09 -10.60 -16.82
N VAL A 204 -12.66 -9.86 -15.86
CA VAL A 204 -12.71 -8.39 -15.88
C VAL A 204 -11.31 -7.79 -15.76
N LEU A 205 -10.48 -8.30 -14.83
CA LEU A 205 -9.10 -7.81 -14.68
C LEU A 205 -8.24 -8.21 -15.86
N LEU A 206 -8.23 -9.50 -16.22
CA LEU A 206 -7.38 -10.01 -17.29
C LEU A 206 -7.76 -9.40 -18.65
N GLY A 207 -9.05 -9.32 -18.96
CA GLY A 207 -9.53 -8.69 -20.19
C GLY A 207 -9.26 -7.18 -20.23
N SER A 208 -9.27 -6.50 -19.08
CA SER A 208 -8.91 -5.08 -19.01
C SER A 208 -7.41 -4.85 -19.18
N LEU A 209 -6.57 -5.76 -18.65
CA LEU A 209 -5.13 -5.74 -18.87
C LEU A 209 -4.77 -5.98 -20.34
N ASP A 210 -5.44 -6.93 -20.99
CA ASP A 210 -5.23 -7.22 -22.41
C ASP A 210 -5.67 -6.05 -23.29
N ALA A 211 -6.87 -5.53 -23.07
CA ALA A 211 -7.41 -4.40 -23.82
C ALA A 211 -6.79 -3.04 -23.48
N GLY A 212 -5.89 -2.96 -22.48
CA GLY A 212 -5.27 -1.71 -22.05
C GLY A 212 -6.21 -0.74 -21.34
N ARG A 213 -7.29 -1.22 -20.72
CA ARG A 213 -8.29 -0.39 -20.02
C ARG A 213 -7.83 -0.05 -18.60
N LEU A 214 -6.86 0.85 -18.46
CA LEU A 214 -6.28 1.23 -17.17
C LEU A 214 -7.31 1.68 -16.12
N PRO A 215 -8.36 2.48 -16.42
CA PRO A 215 -9.36 2.84 -15.43
C PRO A 215 -10.03 1.62 -14.79
N THR A 216 -10.40 0.62 -15.58
CA THR A 216 -11.01 -0.62 -15.07
C THR A 216 -10.04 -1.41 -14.21
N VAL A 217 -8.78 -1.49 -14.59
CA VAL A 217 -7.73 -2.16 -13.79
C VAL A 217 -7.61 -1.51 -12.41
N ILE A 218 -7.56 -0.17 -12.36
CA ILE A 218 -7.47 0.58 -11.11
C ILE A 218 -8.70 0.34 -10.23
N VAL A 219 -9.91 0.37 -10.83
CA VAL A 219 -11.15 0.10 -10.10
C VAL A 219 -11.17 -1.32 -9.53
N VAL A 220 -10.78 -2.33 -10.30
CA VAL A 220 -10.75 -3.72 -9.84
C VAL A 220 -9.77 -3.90 -8.68
N ILE A 221 -8.62 -3.24 -8.71
CA ILE A 221 -7.65 -3.26 -7.61
C ILE A 221 -8.21 -2.57 -6.36
N ALA A 222 -8.90 -1.43 -6.54
CA ALA A 222 -9.40 -0.62 -5.43
C ALA A 222 -10.69 -1.18 -4.79
N LEU A 223 -11.52 -1.86 -5.57
CA LEU A 223 -12.87 -2.28 -5.17
C LEU A 223 -12.90 -3.13 -3.87
N PRO A 224 -12.00 -4.12 -3.64
CA PRO A 224 -12.00 -4.89 -2.41
C PRO A 224 -11.71 -4.09 -1.14
N TRP A 225 -11.14 -2.90 -1.29
CA TRP A 225 -10.82 -2.00 -0.18
C TRP A 225 -11.97 -1.05 0.16
N LEU A 226 -12.89 -0.86 -0.78
CA LEU A 226 -14.07 -0.01 -0.64
C LEU A 226 -15.28 -0.80 -0.10
N LEU A 227 -15.29 -2.13 -0.27
CA LEU A 227 -16.30 -3.05 0.23
C LEU A 227 -15.93 -3.56 1.64
#